data_190efd0246bbbc75fba49f55fc2b1729
#
_entry.id   190efd0246bbbc75fba49f55fc2b1729
#
_cell.length_a   1.000
_cell.length_b   1.000
_cell.length_c   1.000
_cell.angle_alpha   90.00
_cell.angle_beta   90.00
_cell.angle_gamma   90.00
#
_symmetry.space_group_name_H-M   'P 1'
#
loop_
_entity.id
_entity.type
_entity.pdbx_description
1 polymer ?
#
loop_
_entity_poly.entity_id
_entity_poly.type
_entity_poly.pdbx_seq_one_letter_code
_entity_poly.pdbx_strand_id
1 'polypeptide(L)'
;MNYELSKRQFLAEIKRFVPKDRIYTDELRTLGWGTDASFYRQTPQVVIRSDGEEEVSRIVRACRKHRLPFTFRAAGTSLSGQSCTDSVLIVAGKHWERYEIIEQGESLHIKLQPGIVGARVNEILKPLGRVFPPDPASIGSAMVGGIVNNNASGMNCGVHANSDRMLVSARIVLTDGTILDTGSEASREAFRRSHPEFLSRIERLRDKVRADEELRARIIKKYRIKNVTGLNLRPLVAYDDPFDIIAHSIVGSEGTLAFLSEVTMKTLRDYPYRASAMLYFLSMREASEAVVAMKGLMAGEEDLEMSAERLVVKSAEMLDYKSLSAVDDPVFLQYRQDVDAGLIANAGPGDYRHLTAIITETKTITHE
;
A
#
# COMPACT_ATOMS: atom_id res chain seq x y z
N MET A 1 -33.38 -8.56 11.97
CA MET A 1 -32.47 -9.72 12.23
C MET A 1 -31.88 -9.56 13.61
N ASN A 2 -31.84 -10.60 14.44
CA ASN A 2 -31.23 -10.49 15.76
C ASN A 2 -29.72 -10.71 15.64
N TYR A 3 -28.91 -9.65 15.73
CA TYR A 3 -27.46 -9.68 15.62
C TYR A 3 -26.81 -10.63 16.61
N GLU A 4 -27.27 -10.66 17.87
CA GLU A 4 -26.74 -11.53 18.91
C GLU A 4 -26.96 -13.02 18.59
N LEU A 5 -28.11 -13.38 18.00
CA LEU A 5 -28.36 -14.74 17.56
C LEU A 5 -27.43 -15.14 16.42
N SER A 6 -27.27 -14.26 15.42
CA SER A 6 -26.33 -14.46 14.30
C SER A 6 -24.89 -14.63 14.79
N LYS A 7 -24.45 -13.80 15.72
CA LYS A 7 -23.11 -13.90 16.34
C LYS A 7 -22.93 -15.23 17.09
N ARG A 8 -23.90 -15.66 17.88
CA ARG A 8 -23.84 -16.95 18.60
C ARG A 8 -23.74 -18.13 17.65
N GLN A 9 -24.53 -18.16 16.57
CA GLN A 9 -24.49 -19.21 15.56
C GLN A 9 -23.16 -19.22 14.79
N PHE A 10 -22.66 -18.06 14.42
CA PHE A 10 -21.35 -17.89 13.81
C PHE A 10 -20.23 -18.42 14.70
N LEU A 11 -20.19 -18.02 15.98
CA LEU A 11 -19.19 -18.49 16.94
C LEU A 11 -19.26 -20.01 17.14
N ALA A 12 -20.44 -20.61 17.16
CA ALA A 12 -20.61 -22.06 17.25
C ALA A 12 -20.05 -22.78 16.02
N GLU A 13 -20.18 -22.18 14.85
CA GLU A 13 -19.66 -22.72 13.59
C GLU A 13 -18.13 -22.62 13.53
N ILE A 14 -17.55 -21.43 13.74
CA ILE A 14 -16.11 -21.21 13.57
C ILE A 14 -15.27 -21.94 14.64
N LYS A 15 -15.77 -22.12 15.86
CA LYS A 15 -15.11 -22.88 16.93
C LYS A 15 -14.86 -24.35 16.59
N ARG A 16 -15.47 -24.88 15.52
CA ARG A 16 -15.25 -26.25 15.04
C ARG A 16 -13.94 -26.39 14.25
N PHE A 17 -13.35 -25.28 13.79
CA PHE A 17 -12.16 -25.31 12.95
C PHE A 17 -11.13 -24.22 13.27
N VAL A 18 -11.50 -23.17 14.01
CA VAL A 18 -10.56 -22.18 14.53
C VAL A 18 -10.30 -22.47 16.00
N PRO A 19 -9.05 -22.66 16.46
CA PRO A 19 -8.69 -22.83 17.86
C PRO A 19 -9.17 -21.66 18.74
N LYS A 20 -9.57 -21.99 19.98
CA LYS A 20 -10.17 -21.00 20.90
C LYS A 20 -9.22 -19.85 21.26
N ASP A 21 -7.93 -20.12 21.34
CA ASP A 21 -6.86 -19.14 21.63
C ASP A 21 -6.65 -18.13 20.52
N ARG A 22 -7.23 -18.36 19.33
CA ARG A 22 -7.22 -17.44 18.18
C ARG A 22 -8.54 -16.70 17.97
N ILE A 23 -9.56 -16.95 18.81
CA ILE A 23 -10.86 -16.25 18.77
C ILE A 23 -11.01 -15.41 20.04
N TYR A 24 -11.14 -14.10 19.89
CA TYR A 24 -11.32 -13.16 20.98
C TYR A 24 -12.72 -12.56 20.96
N THR A 25 -13.41 -12.65 22.10
CA THR A 25 -14.78 -12.13 22.30
C THR A 25 -14.91 -11.43 23.65
N ASP A 26 -13.87 -11.43 24.46
CA ASP A 26 -13.81 -10.70 25.72
C ASP A 26 -13.52 -9.22 25.51
N GLU A 27 -14.04 -8.40 26.40
CA GLU A 27 -14.00 -6.95 26.32
C GLU A 27 -12.56 -6.42 26.24
N LEU A 28 -11.64 -6.94 27.03
CA LEU A 28 -10.27 -6.44 27.09
C LEU A 28 -9.54 -6.61 25.74
N ARG A 29 -9.60 -7.81 25.16
CA ARG A 29 -8.92 -8.10 23.91
C ARG A 29 -9.60 -7.41 22.71
N THR A 30 -10.94 -7.40 22.66
CA THR A 30 -11.66 -6.70 21.57
C THR A 30 -11.43 -5.19 21.64
N LEU A 31 -11.37 -4.61 22.84
CA LEU A 31 -11.02 -3.21 23.03
C LEU A 31 -9.61 -2.89 22.49
N GLY A 32 -8.62 -3.74 22.78
CA GLY A 32 -7.26 -3.59 22.26
C GLY A 32 -7.16 -3.66 20.74
N TRP A 33 -8.09 -4.35 20.08
CA TRP A 33 -8.17 -4.41 18.61
C TRP A 33 -9.07 -3.33 17.99
N GLY A 34 -9.66 -2.46 18.81
CA GLY A 34 -10.61 -1.44 18.37
C GLY A 34 -9.98 -0.17 17.76
N THR A 35 -8.66 -0.07 17.72
CA THR A 35 -7.92 1.08 17.19
C THR A 35 -6.91 0.65 16.14
N ASP A 36 -6.57 1.55 15.23
CA ASP A 36 -5.43 1.46 14.32
C ASP A 36 -4.52 2.70 14.52
N ALA A 37 -3.70 3.07 13.54
CA ALA A 37 -2.86 4.27 13.64
C ALA A 37 -3.64 5.58 13.41
N SER A 38 -4.93 5.51 13.10
CA SER A 38 -5.81 6.67 12.99
C SER A 38 -6.35 7.11 14.36
N PHE A 39 -7.11 8.19 14.36
CA PHE A 39 -7.87 8.65 15.55
C PHE A 39 -9.27 8.03 15.63
N TYR A 40 -9.63 7.13 14.71
CA TYR A 40 -10.90 6.39 14.76
C TYR A 40 -10.83 5.21 15.72
N ARG A 41 -11.99 4.85 16.26
CA ARG A 41 -12.14 3.71 17.14
C ARG A 41 -13.46 3.01 16.90
N GLN A 42 -13.41 1.69 16.65
CA GLN A 42 -14.57 0.82 16.58
C GLN A 42 -14.22 -0.52 17.24
N THR A 43 -14.89 -0.87 18.33
CA THR A 43 -14.58 -2.11 19.04
C THR A 43 -15.22 -3.31 18.35
N PRO A 44 -14.45 -4.25 17.81
CA PRO A 44 -14.99 -5.44 17.16
C PRO A 44 -15.72 -6.34 18.17
N GLN A 45 -16.78 -7.00 17.73
CA GLN A 45 -17.49 -8.00 18.53
C GLN A 45 -16.75 -9.35 18.60
N VAL A 46 -16.02 -9.66 17.54
CA VAL A 46 -15.23 -10.90 17.41
C VAL A 46 -13.94 -10.58 16.68
N VAL A 47 -12.81 -11.00 17.22
CA VAL A 47 -11.52 -10.93 16.55
C VAL A 47 -11.03 -12.35 16.30
N ILE A 48 -10.62 -12.64 15.07
CA ILE A 48 -10.10 -13.94 14.66
C ILE A 48 -8.70 -13.75 14.10
N ARG A 49 -7.70 -14.34 14.74
CA ARG A 49 -6.35 -14.42 14.21
C ARG A 49 -6.27 -15.63 13.27
N SER A 50 -6.41 -15.35 11.98
CA SER A 50 -6.48 -16.39 10.95
C SER A 50 -5.13 -17.08 10.73
N ASP A 51 -5.19 -18.35 10.33
CA ASP A 51 -4.03 -19.17 9.99
C ASP A 51 -4.34 -19.99 8.74
N GLY A 52 -3.88 -19.48 7.61
CA GLY A 52 -4.07 -20.12 6.32
C GLY A 52 -5.33 -19.72 5.57
N GLU A 53 -5.24 -19.89 4.28
CA GLU A 53 -6.20 -19.44 3.27
C GLU A 53 -7.54 -20.18 3.35
N GLU A 54 -7.48 -21.49 3.52
CA GLU A 54 -8.70 -22.30 3.66
C GLU A 54 -9.50 -21.94 4.92
N GLU A 55 -8.81 -21.60 6.00
CA GLU A 55 -9.47 -21.12 7.20
C GLU A 55 -10.19 -19.80 6.96
N VAL A 56 -9.51 -18.82 6.28
CA VAL A 56 -10.14 -17.56 5.89
C VAL A 56 -11.34 -17.79 4.99
N SER A 57 -11.23 -18.65 3.98
CA SER A 57 -12.34 -19.03 3.10
C SER A 57 -13.56 -19.51 3.90
N ARG A 58 -13.36 -20.39 4.89
CA ARG A 58 -14.43 -20.88 5.74
C ARG A 58 -15.01 -19.81 6.65
N ILE A 59 -14.17 -18.93 7.23
CA ILE A 59 -14.61 -17.80 8.07
C ILE A 59 -15.51 -16.86 7.27
N VAL A 60 -15.07 -16.47 6.05
CA VAL A 60 -15.82 -15.56 5.18
C VAL A 60 -17.17 -16.16 4.77
N ARG A 61 -17.21 -17.44 4.43
CA ARG A 61 -18.47 -18.17 4.17
C ARG A 61 -19.39 -18.16 5.38
N ALA A 62 -18.85 -18.37 6.57
CA ALA A 62 -19.63 -18.32 7.82
C ALA A 62 -20.15 -16.89 8.10
N CYS A 63 -19.32 -15.84 7.91
CA CYS A 63 -19.77 -14.45 7.99
C CYS A 63 -20.94 -14.17 7.03
N ARG A 64 -20.81 -14.56 5.78
CA ARG A 64 -21.87 -14.41 4.77
C ARG A 64 -23.15 -15.17 5.16
N LYS A 65 -23.03 -16.43 5.57
CA LYS A 65 -24.16 -17.27 5.98
C LYS A 65 -24.94 -16.66 7.15
N HIS A 66 -24.22 -16.14 8.14
CA HIS A 66 -24.82 -15.52 9.33
C HIS A 66 -25.05 -14.00 9.16
N ARG A 67 -24.78 -13.45 7.97
CA ARG A 67 -24.95 -12.02 7.63
C ARG A 67 -24.25 -11.08 8.61
N LEU A 68 -23.04 -11.42 8.99
CA LEU A 68 -22.17 -10.59 9.81
C LEU A 68 -21.21 -9.81 8.92
N PRO A 69 -21.14 -8.48 9.05
CA PRO A 69 -20.08 -7.70 8.44
C PRO A 69 -18.71 -8.13 8.95
N PHE A 70 -17.69 -8.00 8.13
CA PHE A 70 -16.33 -8.31 8.54
C PHE A 70 -15.33 -7.36 7.87
N THR A 71 -14.19 -7.21 8.51
CA THR A 71 -13.06 -6.38 8.05
C THR A 71 -11.79 -7.19 8.16
N PHE A 72 -10.91 -7.05 7.18
CA PHE A 72 -9.57 -7.63 7.23
C PHE A 72 -8.59 -6.63 7.84
N ARG A 73 -7.60 -7.16 8.58
CA ARG A 73 -6.54 -6.37 9.18
C ARG A 73 -5.20 -7.09 9.08
N ALA A 74 -4.19 -6.35 8.64
CA ALA A 74 -2.78 -6.71 8.78
C ALA A 74 -2.19 -5.97 10.01
N ALA A 75 -1.20 -5.09 9.85
CA ALA A 75 -0.61 -4.37 10.98
C ALA A 75 -1.52 -3.28 11.61
N GLY A 76 -2.46 -2.73 10.84
CA GLY A 76 -3.30 -1.62 11.31
C GLY A 76 -2.57 -0.29 11.34
N THR A 77 -1.68 -0.03 10.38
CA THR A 77 -0.95 1.23 10.23
C THR A 77 -1.71 2.30 9.44
N SER A 78 -2.98 2.04 9.11
CA SER A 78 -3.84 2.99 8.42
C SER A 78 -4.10 4.25 9.25
N LEU A 79 -4.08 5.42 8.58
CA LEU A 79 -4.40 6.71 9.19
C LEU A 79 -5.87 7.14 9.00
N SER A 80 -6.70 6.28 8.38
CA SER A 80 -8.09 6.61 8.02
C SER A 80 -9.11 5.60 8.53
N GLY A 81 -8.73 4.68 9.45
CA GLY A 81 -9.63 3.76 10.13
C GLY A 81 -10.11 2.58 9.30
N GLN A 82 -9.51 2.27 8.14
CA GLN A 82 -9.95 1.19 7.27
C GLN A 82 -9.89 -0.19 7.91
N SER A 83 -9.01 -0.38 8.90
CA SER A 83 -8.85 -1.64 9.63
C SER A 83 -9.69 -1.74 10.91
N CYS A 84 -10.55 -0.77 11.19
CA CYS A 84 -11.47 -0.77 12.32
C CYS A 84 -12.85 -1.32 11.91
N THR A 85 -13.52 -1.99 12.84
CA THR A 85 -14.88 -2.52 12.66
C THR A 85 -15.58 -2.69 14.01
N ASP A 86 -16.88 -2.65 14.02
CA ASP A 86 -17.75 -3.00 15.15
C ASP A 86 -18.33 -4.41 15.08
N SER A 87 -17.89 -5.23 14.12
CA SER A 87 -18.40 -6.59 13.89
C SER A 87 -17.28 -7.64 13.95
N VAL A 88 -16.98 -8.34 12.88
CA VAL A 88 -15.95 -9.40 12.86
C VAL A 88 -14.66 -8.83 12.29
N LEU A 89 -13.57 -8.91 13.05
CA LEU A 89 -12.24 -8.56 12.60
C LEU A 89 -11.43 -9.82 12.29
N ILE A 90 -10.98 -9.97 11.05
CA ILE A 90 -10.16 -11.09 10.58
C ILE A 90 -8.73 -10.59 10.41
N VAL A 91 -7.82 -11.10 11.23
CA VAL A 91 -6.44 -10.61 11.32
C VAL A 91 -5.49 -11.57 10.60
N ALA A 92 -4.75 -11.04 9.63
CA ALA A 92 -3.57 -11.68 9.05
C ALA A 92 -2.33 -11.18 9.81
N GLY A 93 -1.69 -12.06 10.56
CA GLY A 93 -0.52 -11.73 11.38
C GLY A 93 0.62 -12.73 11.14
N LYS A 94 1.33 -13.08 12.21
CA LYS A 94 2.54 -13.91 12.18
C LYS A 94 2.40 -15.30 11.54
N HIS A 95 1.20 -15.81 11.30
CA HIS A 95 0.97 -17.06 10.58
C HIS A 95 0.98 -16.88 9.05
N TRP A 96 1.15 -15.62 8.58
CA TRP A 96 1.12 -15.21 7.19
C TRP A 96 2.45 -14.56 6.77
N GLU A 97 3.58 -15.21 7.11
CA GLU A 97 4.92 -14.64 6.87
C GLU A 97 5.76 -15.46 5.87
N ARG A 98 5.14 -16.37 5.11
CA ARG A 98 5.86 -17.14 4.09
C ARG A 98 6.19 -16.26 2.89
N TYR A 99 7.35 -16.54 2.30
CA TYR A 99 7.80 -15.89 1.08
C TYR A 99 8.53 -16.89 0.18
N GLU A 100 8.65 -16.54 -1.10
CA GLU A 100 9.38 -17.30 -2.10
C GLU A 100 10.05 -16.31 -3.07
N ILE A 101 11.32 -16.53 -3.36
CA ILE A 101 12.07 -15.79 -4.37
C ILE A 101 11.89 -16.50 -5.71
N ILE A 102 11.48 -15.74 -6.73
CA ILE A 102 11.22 -16.27 -8.08
C ILE A 102 12.17 -15.58 -9.05
N GLU A 103 13.10 -16.34 -9.61
CA GLU A 103 13.98 -15.89 -10.67
C GLU A 103 13.30 -16.11 -12.02
N GLN A 104 13.20 -15.06 -12.83
CA GLN A 104 12.61 -15.11 -14.16
C GLN A 104 13.50 -14.37 -15.16
N GLY A 105 14.43 -15.09 -15.78
CA GLY A 105 15.47 -14.50 -16.61
C GLY A 105 16.35 -13.55 -15.80
N GLU A 106 16.45 -12.29 -16.24
CA GLU A 106 17.19 -11.24 -15.53
C GLU A 106 16.36 -10.55 -14.42
N SER A 107 15.06 -10.83 -14.38
CA SER A 107 14.14 -10.25 -13.39
C SER A 107 14.03 -11.13 -12.17
N LEU A 108 13.99 -10.51 -11.00
CA LEU A 108 13.74 -11.17 -9.73
C LEU A 108 12.42 -10.68 -9.15
N HIS A 109 11.50 -11.62 -8.94
CA HIS A 109 10.23 -11.38 -8.29
C HIS A 109 10.24 -11.97 -6.88
N ILE A 110 9.36 -11.50 -6.04
CA ILE A 110 9.14 -12.07 -4.71
C ILE A 110 7.66 -12.33 -4.49
N LYS A 111 7.35 -13.54 -4.05
CA LYS A 111 6.03 -13.95 -3.63
C LYS A 111 5.92 -13.81 -2.12
N LEU A 112 4.88 -13.16 -1.63
CA LEU A 112 4.77 -12.71 -0.25
C LEU A 112 3.39 -12.99 0.30
N GLN A 113 3.32 -13.47 1.52
CA GLN A 113 2.08 -13.50 2.30
C GLN A 113 1.83 -12.17 3.02
N PRO A 114 0.56 -11.84 3.35
CA PRO A 114 0.15 -10.52 3.81
C PRO A 114 0.69 -10.08 5.19
N GLY A 115 1.16 -11.01 6.03
CA GLY A 115 1.64 -10.72 7.38
C GLY A 115 3.12 -10.34 7.48
N ILE A 116 3.87 -10.40 6.38
CA ILE A 116 5.29 -10.01 6.39
C ILE A 116 5.39 -8.49 6.50
N VAL A 117 6.22 -7.99 7.41
CA VAL A 117 6.54 -6.56 7.53
C VAL A 117 7.40 -6.12 6.35
N GLY A 118 7.10 -4.96 5.75
CA GLY A 118 7.80 -4.47 4.56
C GLY A 118 9.32 -4.32 4.75
N ALA A 119 9.78 -3.84 5.91
CA ALA A 119 11.20 -3.79 6.23
C ALA A 119 11.85 -5.19 6.21
N ARG A 120 11.13 -6.22 6.67
CA ARG A 120 11.62 -7.62 6.61
C ARG A 120 11.79 -8.10 5.18
N VAL A 121 10.92 -7.68 4.26
CA VAL A 121 11.07 -7.98 2.83
C VAL A 121 12.37 -7.39 2.29
N ASN A 122 12.71 -6.15 2.66
CA ASN A 122 13.98 -5.53 2.28
C ASN A 122 15.20 -6.25 2.88
N GLU A 123 15.13 -6.74 4.13
CA GLU A 123 16.19 -7.57 4.70
C GLU A 123 16.42 -8.86 3.91
N ILE A 124 15.34 -9.51 3.45
CA ILE A 124 15.40 -10.73 2.63
C ILE A 124 16.04 -10.43 1.26
N LEU A 125 15.69 -9.29 0.65
CA LEU A 125 16.14 -8.91 -0.70
C LEU A 125 17.55 -8.32 -0.73
N LYS A 126 18.01 -7.72 0.37
CA LYS A 126 19.30 -7.03 0.45
C LYS A 126 20.51 -7.88 0.01
N PRO A 127 20.65 -9.16 0.42
CA PRO A 127 21.76 -10.01 -0.06
C PRO A 127 21.74 -10.25 -1.57
N LEU A 128 20.60 -10.04 -2.21
CA LEU A 128 20.40 -10.21 -3.66
C LEU A 128 20.58 -8.88 -4.42
N GLY A 129 20.97 -7.79 -3.74
CA GLY A 129 21.08 -6.46 -4.33
C GLY A 129 19.72 -5.92 -4.82
N ARG A 130 18.63 -6.31 -4.17
CA ARG A 130 17.27 -5.92 -4.53
C ARG A 130 16.52 -5.25 -3.38
N VAL A 131 15.48 -4.50 -3.72
CA VAL A 131 14.57 -3.85 -2.77
C VAL A 131 13.12 -4.14 -3.11
N PHE A 132 12.26 -4.07 -2.08
CA PHE A 132 10.82 -4.07 -2.23
C PHE A 132 10.36 -2.65 -2.61
N PRO A 133 9.79 -2.48 -3.82
CA PRO A 133 9.56 -1.14 -4.35
C PRO A 133 8.57 -0.26 -3.57
N PRO A 134 7.42 -0.78 -3.08
CA PRO A 134 6.54 0.00 -2.21
C PRO A 134 7.24 0.37 -0.90
N ASP A 135 7.43 1.67 -0.66
CA ASP A 135 8.24 2.21 0.42
C ASP A 135 7.46 3.25 1.25
N PRO A 136 6.37 2.85 1.94
CA PRO A 136 5.64 3.78 2.81
C PRO A 136 6.50 4.18 4.01
N ALA A 137 6.27 5.38 4.56
CA ALA A 137 6.96 5.85 5.77
C ALA A 137 6.83 4.87 6.95
N SER A 138 5.75 4.09 6.98
CA SER A 138 5.49 3.04 7.98
C SER A 138 6.11 1.68 7.64
N ILE A 139 7.02 1.57 6.68
CA ILE A 139 7.57 0.28 6.19
C ILE A 139 8.15 -0.59 7.31
N GLY A 140 8.66 0.03 8.38
CA GLY A 140 9.18 -0.66 9.57
C GLY A 140 8.14 -1.43 10.39
N SER A 141 6.85 -1.15 10.18
CA SER A 141 5.74 -1.78 10.91
C SER A 141 4.59 -2.23 10.01
N ALA A 142 4.42 -1.62 8.84
CA ALA A 142 3.39 -1.98 7.90
C ALA A 142 3.64 -3.37 7.28
N MET A 143 2.60 -4.18 7.23
CA MET A 143 2.63 -5.51 6.61
C MET A 143 2.25 -5.44 5.13
N VAL A 144 2.78 -6.35 4.33
CA VAL A 144 2.58 -6.44 2.87
C VAL A 144 1.10 -6.38 2.48
N GLY A 145 0.22 -7.10 3.20
CA GLY A 145 -1.22 -7.07 2.92
C GLY A 145 -1.82 -5.67 3.01
N GLY A 146 -1.44 -4.89 4.02
CA GLY A 146 -1.85 -3.48 4.16
C GLY A 146 -1.20 -2.59 3.10
N ILE A 147 0.11 -2.76 2.84
CA ILE A 147 0.85 -1.98 1.83
C ILE A 147 0.21 -2.12 0.46
N VAL A 148 -0.12 -3.34 0.04
CA VAL A 148 -0.73 -3.61 -1.27
C VAL A 148 -2.18 -3.12 -1.32
N ASN A 149 -3.02 -3.48 -0.33
CA ASN A 149 -4.43 -3.10 -0.34
C ASN A 149 -4.66 -1.59 -0.24
N ASN A 150 -3.75 -0.84 0.38
CA ASN A 150 -3.79 0.63 0.40
C ASN A 150 -3.14 1.26 -0.85
N ASN A 151 -2.39 0.49 -1.66
CA ASN A 151 -1.46 1.02 -2.66
C ASN A 151 -0.48 2.00 -2.03
N ALA A 152 -0.02 1.68 -0.82
CA ALA A 152 0.85 2.53 -0.03
C ALA A 152 2.14 2.80 -0.78
N SER A 153 2.57 4.04 -0.77
CA SER A 153 3.79 4.43 -1.41
C SER A 153 4.47 5.55 -0.65
N GLY A 154 5.78 5.48 -0.58
CA GLY A 154 6.61 6.48 0.05
C GLY A 154 7.20 7.47 -0.95
N MET A 155 8.20 8.16 -0.47
CA MET A 155 8.93 9.19 -1.16
C MET A 155 9.64 8.65 -2.41
N ASN A 156 10.20 7.44 -2.31
CA ASN A 156 11.02 6.81 -3.36
C ASN A 156 10.23 6.07 -4.46
N CYS A 157 8.92 5.89 -4.29
CA CYS A 157 8.11 5.11 -5.23
C CYS A 157 7.71 5.88 -6.49
N GLY A 158 7.56 7.19 -6.39
CA GLY A 158 6.97 7.98 -7.47
C GLY A 158 5.60 7.41 -7.89
N VAL A 159 5.35 7.39 -9.20
CA VAL A 159 4.17 6.77 -9.83
C VAL A 159 4.49 5.41 -10.47
N HIS A 160 5.75 4.98 -10.46
CA HIS A 160 6.24 3.84 -11.21
C HIS A 160 6.53 2.63 -10.32
N ALA A 161 6.84 2.83 -9.04
CA ALA A 161 7.28 1.79 -8.11
C ALA A 161 6.28 1.49 -6.99
N ASN A 162 5.03 1.95 -7.10
CA ASN A 162 3.95 1.62 -6.17
C ASN A 162 3.42 0.20 -6.40
N SER A 163 2.61 -0.31 -5.48
CA SER A 163 2.09 -1.68 -5.55
C SER A 163 1.35 -1.98 -6.85
N ASP A 164 0.57 -1.02 -7.40
CA ASP A 164 -0.17 -1.19 -8.64
C ASP A 164 0.73 -1.46 -9.86
N ARG A 165 1.93 -0.86 -9.89
CA ARG A 165 2.88 -1.03 -11.00
C ARG A 165 3.79 -2.23 -10.83
N MET A 166 4.01 -2.63 -9.58
CA MET A 166 4.92 -3.72 -9.23
C MET A 166 4.23 -5.07 -9.08
N LEU A 167 2.90 -5.11 -9.06
CA LEU A 167 2.13 -6.35 -8.99
C LEU A 167 2.34 -7.20 -10.25
N VAL A 168 2.60 -8.49 -10.04
CA VAL A 168 2.65 -9.53 -11.09
C VAL A 168 1.41 -10.38 -11.04
N SER A 169 1.04 -10.86 -9.85
CA SER A 169 -0.17 -11.66 -9.62
C SER A 169 -0.61 -11.58 -8.17
N ALA A 170 -1.87 -11.91 -7.94
CA ALA A 170 -2.45 -11.98 -6.60
C ALA A 170 -3.20 -13.30 -6.40
N ARG A 171 -3.07 -13.84 -5.20
CA ARG A 171 -3.88 -14.94 -4.71
C ARG A 171 -4.84 -14.40 -3.65
N ILE A 172 -6.14 -14.61 -3.85
CA ILE A 172 -7.18 -13.93 -3.09
C ILE A 172 -8.29 -14.90 -2.66
N VAL A 173 -8.96 -14.54 -1.56
CA VAL A 173 -10.21 -15.20 -1.13
C VAL A 173 -11.35 -14.21 -1.33
N LEU A 174 -12.28 -14.54 -2.20
CA LEU A 174 -13.47 -13.74 -2.48
C LEU A 174 -14.50 -13.83 -1.34
N THR A 175 -15.49 -12.95 -1.35
CA THR A 175 -16.53 -12.88 -0.31
C THR A 175 -17.44 -14.09 -0.22
N ASP A 176 -17.47 -14.95 -1.24
CA ASP A 176 -18.16 -16.25 -1.23
C ASP A 176 -17.24 -17.39 -0.73
N GLY A 177 -15.98 -17.07 -0.41
CA GLY A 177 -14.95 -17.99 0.02
C GLY A 177 -14.23 -18.71 -1.13
N THR A 178 -14.46 -18.33 -2.38
CA THR A 178 -13.70 -18.87 -3.51
C THR A 178 -12.27 -18.36 -3.47
N ILE A 179 -11.32 -19.27 -3.66
CA ILE A 179 -9.90 -18.97 -3.76
C ILE A 179 -9.55 -18.83 -5.23
N LEU A 180 -8.94 -17.71 -5.58
CA LEU A 180 -8.44 -17.41 -6.93
C LEU A 180 -6.97 -17.02 -6.87
N ASP A 181 -6.14 -17.75 -7.62
CA ASP A 181 -4.75 -17.39 -7.90
C ASP A 181 -4.67 -16.88 -9.35
N THR A 182 -4.47 -15.58 -9.52
CA THR A 182 -4.40 -14.96 -10.86
C THR A 182 -3.10 -15.28 -11.60
N GLY A 183 -2.09 -15.80 -10.91
CA GLY A 183 -0.82 -16.24 -11.49
C GLY A 183 -0.81 -17.71 -11.92
N SER A 184 -1.86 -18.49 -11.57
CA SER A 184 -1.95 -19.92 -11.88
C SER A 184 -2.98 -20.17 -12.97
N GLU A 185 -2.55 -20.70 -14.11
CA GLU A 185 -3.49 -21.04 -15.21
C GLU A 185 -4.52 -22.09 -14.78
N ALA A 186 -4.13 -23.08 -13.99
CA ALA A 186 -5.05 -24.06 -13.45
C ALA A 186 -6.16 -23.41 -12.58
N SER A 187 -5.79 -22.41 -11.77
CA SER A 187 -6.75 -21.65 -10.96
C SER A 187 -7.66 -20.77 -11.82
N ARG A 188 -7.09 -20.08 -12.81
CA ARG A 188 -7.85 -19.27 -13.78
C ARG A 188 -8.88 -20.13 -14.51
N GLU A 189 -8.48 -21.31 -14.98
CA GLU A 189 -9.37 -22.22 -15.70
C GLU A 189 -10.49 -22.77 -14.79
N ALA A 190 -10.17 -23.13 -13.55
CA ALA A 190 -11.17 -23.52 -12.57
C ALA A 190 -12.17 -22.37 -12.30
N PHE A 191 -11.67 -21.14 -12.23
CA PHE A 191 -12.50 -19.96 -12.00
C PHE A 191 -13.37 -19.61 -13.22
N ARG A 192 -12.87 -19.75 -14.45
CA ARG A 192 -13.68 -19.59 -15.68
C ARG A 192 -14.89 -20.52 -15.67
N ARG A 193 -14.71 -21.76 -15.22
CA ARG A 193 -15.82 -22.73 -15.14
C ARG A 193 -16.82 -22.44 -14.03
N SER A 194 -16.33 -21.99 -12.88
CA SER A 194 -17.20 -21.79 -11.69
C SER A 194 -17.83 -20.39 -11.62
N HIS A 195 -17.21 -19.38 -12.23
CA HIS A 195 -17.63 -17.97 -12.14
C HIS A 195 -17.66 -17.25 -13.48
N PRO A 196 -18.26 -17.85 -14.55
CA PRO A 196 -18.26 -17.25 -15.89
C PRO A 196 -18.99 -15.90 -15.91
N GLU A 197 -20.07 -15.76 -15.14
CA GLU A 197 -20.82 -14.50 -15.07
C GLU A 197 -20.01 -13.38 -14.38
N PHE A 198 -19.21 -13.72 -13.37
CA PHE A 198 -18.36 -12.74 -12.71
C PHE A 198 -17.32 -12.16 -13.69
N LEU A 199 -16.63 -13.02 -14.44
CA LEU A 199 -15.69 -12.59 -15.48
C LEU A 199 -16.37 -11.75 -16.55
N SER A 200 -17.52 -12.20 -17.06
CA SER A 200 -18.29 -11.44 -18.04
C SER A 200 -18.73 -10.05 -17.53
N ARG A 201 -18.99 -9.90 -16.23
CA ARG A 201 -19.27 -8.57 -15.63
C ARG A 201 -18.05 -7.69 -15.61
N ILE A 202 -16.87 -8.23 -15.31
CA ILE A 202 -15.59 -7.48 -15.34
C ILE A 202 -15.31 -7.01 -16.77
N GLU A 203 -15.46 -7.88 -17.75
CA GLU A 203 -15.28 -7.55 -19.17
C GLU A 203 -16.24 -6.44 -19.63
N ARG A 204 -17.53 -6.58 -19.33
CA ARG A 204 -18.53 -5.55 -19.65
C ARG A 204 -18.23 -4.21 -18.96
N LEU A 205 -17.74 -4.24 -17.72
CA LEU A 205 -17.36 -3.01 -17.00
C LEU A 205 -16.15 -2.35 -17.68
N ARG A 206 -15.14 -3.13 -18.04
CA ARG A 206 -13.97 -2.67 -18.81
C ARG A 206 -14.41 -2.01 -20.12
N ASP A 207 -15.25 -2.72 -20.90
CA ASP A 207 -15.68 -2.25 -22.22
C ASP A 207 -16.54 -0.99 -22.12
N LYS A 208 -17.42 -0.91 -21.12
CA LYS A 208 -18.19 0.30 -20.82
C LYS A 208 -17.31 1.51 -20.50
N VAL A 209 -16.29 1.31 -19.66
CA VAL A 209 -15.34 2.40 -19.29
C VAL A 209 -14.52 2.82 -20.51
N ARG A 210 -14.10 1.90 -21.35
CA ARG A 210 -13.29 2.19 -22.54
C ARG A 210 -14.09 2.83 -23.67
N ALA A 211 -15.37 2.54 -23.79
CA ALA A 211 -16.28 3.16 -24.76
C ALA A 211 -16.62 4.62 -24.42
N ASP A 212 -16.53 5.00 -23.16
CA ASP A 212 -16.71 6.37 -22.70
C ASP A 212 -15.35 7.11 -22.77
N GLU A 213 -15.14 7.84 -23.88
CA GLU A 213 -13.88 8.54 -24.14
C GLU A 213 -13.53 9.57 -23.07
N GLU A 214 -14.52 10.29 -22.54
CA GLU A 214 -14.30 11.30 -21.49
C GLU A 214 -13.86 10.62 -20.18
N LEU A 215 -14.59 9.60 -19.72
CA LEU A 215 -14.25 8.85 -18.53
C LEU A 215 -12.87 8.19 -18.66
N ARG A 216 -12.60 7.55 -19.79
CA ARG A 216 -11.30 6.95 -20.10
C ARG A 216 -10.16 7.97 -20.00
N ALA A 217 -10.32 9.14 -20.63
CA ALA A 217 -9.32 10.21 -20.60
C ALA A 217 -9.10 10.73 -19.16
N ARG A 218 -10.18 10.87 -18.36
CA ARG A 218 -10.09 11.27 -16.94
C ARG A 218 -9.34 10.26 -16.11
N ILE A 219 -9.59 8.96 -16.29
CA ILE A 219 -8.86 7.89 -15.59
C ILE A 219 -7.37 7.97 -15.95
N ILE A 220 -7.03 7.98 -17.25
CA ILE A 220 -5.64 8.06 -17.70
C ILE A 220 -4.93 9.28 -17.11
N LYS A 221 -5.58 10.46 -17.17
CA LYS A 221 -5.03 11.71 -16.61
C LYS A 221 -4.78 11.61 -15.11
N LYS A 222 -5.76 11.04 -14.36
CA LYS A 222 -5.67 10.93 -12.89
C LYS A 222 -4.49 10.05 -12.45
N TYR A 223 -4.22 8.96 -13.15
CA TYR A 223 -3.15 8.03 -12.80
C TYR A 223 -1.77 8.38 -13.40
N ARG A 224 -1.62 9.58 -13.98
CA ARG A 224 -0.31 10.17 -14.30
C ARG A 224 0.40 10.73 -13.07
N ILE A 225 -0.34 10.97 -12.01
CA ILE A 225 0.19 11.38 -10.71
C ILE A 225 -0.10 10.29 -9.68
N LYS A 226 0.59 10.33 -8.55
CA LYS A 226 0.36 9.44 -7.43
C LYS A 226 -1.11 9.52 -6.98
N ASN A 227 -1.79 8.39 -6.97
CA ASN A 227 -3.18 8.31 -6.55
C ASN A 227 -3.38 7.06 -5.68
N VAL A 228 -3.66 7.29 -4.39
CA VAL A 228 -3.82 6.25 -3.37
C VAL A 228 -5.18 6.34 -2.68
N THR A 229 -6.13 7.09 -3.23
CA THR A 229 -7.45 7.31 -2.64
C THR A 229 -8.55 6.67 -3.47
N GLY A 230 -9.43 5.92 -2.81
CA GLY A 230 -10.54 5.21 -3.41
C GLY A 230 -10.12 3.97 -4.21
N LEU A 231 -11.09 3.28 -4.77
CA LEU A 231 -10.85 2.10 -5.59
C LEU A 231 -10.03 2.44 -6.83
N ASN A 232 -9.10 1.57 -7.17
CA ASN A 232 -8.25 1.72 -8.34
C ASN A 232 -9.04 1.42 -9.63
N LEU A 233 -9.28 2.46 -10.43
CA LEU A 233 -9.96 2.33 -11.72
C LEU A 233 -9.00 2.12 -12.90
N ARG A 234 -7.69 2.29 -12.69
CA ARG A 234 -6.69 2.14 -13.74
C ARG A 234 -6.74 0.76 -14.43
N PRO A 235 -6.96 -0.36 -13.72
CA PRO A 235 -7.00 -1.67 -14.36
C PRO A 235 -8.01 -1.79 -15.51
N LEU A 236 -9.14 -1.09 -15.42
CA LEU A 236 -10.17 -1.12 -16.47
C LEU A 236 -9.73 -0.47 -17.80
N VAL A 237 -8.71 0.38 -17.77
CA VAL A 237 -8.14 1.00 -18.98
C VAL A 237 -6.79 0.43 -19.37
N ALA A 238 -6.06 -0.19 -18.43
CA ALA A 238 -4.69 -0.63 -18.62
C ALA A 238 -4.56 -2.10 -19.04
N TYR A 239 -5.52 -2.97 -18.67
CA TYR A 239 -5.42 -4.41 -18.87
C TYR A 239 -6.60 -4.95 -19.67
N ASP A 240 -6.34 -5.93 -20.55
CA ASP A 240 -7.36 -6.61 -21.36
C ASP A 240 -7.88 -7.87 -20.68
N ASP A 241 -6.99 -8.64 -20.04
CA ASP A 241 -7.33 -9.87 -19.34
C ASP A 241 -8.13 -9.58 -18.07
N PRO A 242 -9.33 -10.18 -17.87
CA PRO A 242 -10.13 -9.97 -16.67
C PRO A 242 -9.41 -10.41 -15.37
N PHE A 243 -8.49 -11.36 -15.41
CA PHE A 243 -7.72 -11.78 -14.24
C PHE A 243 -6.69 -10.72 -13.82
N ASP A 244 -6.06 -10.04 -14.79
CA ASP A 244 -5.18 -8.91 -14.50
C ASP A 244 -5.98 -7.73 -13.94
N ILE A 245 -7.17 -7.47 -14.49
CA ILE A 245 -8.08 -6.47 -13.95
C ILE A 245 -8.45 -6.79 -12.50
N ILE A 246 -8.80 -8.04 -12.18
CA ILE A 246 -9.12 -8.49 -10.83
C ILE A 246 -7.92 -8.29 -9.90
N ALA A 247 -6.73 -8.79 -10.28
CA ALA A 247 -5.52 -8.70 -9.48
C ALA A 247 -5.18 -7.24 -9.13
N HIS A 248 -5.14 -6.37 -10.14
CA HIS A 248 -4.80 -4.95 -9.94
C HIS A 248 -5.92 -4.15 -9.27
N SER A 249 -7.17 -4.59 -9.30
CA SER A 249 -8.28 -3.97 -8.56
C SER A 249 -8.19 -4.20 -7.05
N ILE A 250 -7.46 -5.23 -6.60
CA ILE A 250 -7.18 -5.45 -5.17
C ILE A 250 -6.27 -4.37 -4.61
N VAL A 251 -5.35 -3.83 -5.44
CA VAL A 251 -4.46 -2.74 -5.05
C VAL A 251 -5.25 -1.45 -4.88
N GLY A 252 -5.26 -0.91 -3.67
CA GLY A 252 -6.06 0.27 -3.31
C GLY A 252 -7.51 -0.05 -2.91
N SER A 253 -7.86 -1.34 -2.75
CA SER A 253 -9.21 -1.76 -2.35
C SER A 253 -9.47 -1.66 -0.84
N GLU A 254 -8.44 -1.43 -0.04
CA GLU A 254 -8.51 -1.42 1.44
C GLU A 254 -9.08 -2.72 2.04
N GLY A 255 -8.89 -3.84 1.33
CA GLY A 255 -9.44 -5.13 1.71
C GLY A 255 -10.96 -5.27 1.53
N THR A 256 -11.63 -4.33 0.85
CA THR A 256 -13.09 -4.35 0.67
C THR A 256 -13.56 -5.30 -0.44
N LEU A 257 -12.69 -5.68 -1.37
CA LEU A 257 -13.04 -6.54 -2.50
C LEU A 257 -12.73 -8.02 -2.23
N ALA A 258 -11.62 -8.32 -1.57
CA ALA A 258 -11.22 -9.68 -1.24
C ALA A 258 -10.17 -9.69 -0.12
N PHE A 259 -9.90 -10.85 0.47
CA PHE A 259 -8.72 -11.08 1.30
C PHE A 259 -7.53 -11.39 0.39
N LEU A 260 -6.44 -10.66 0.53
CA LEU A 260 -5.18 -10.94 -0.14
C LEU A 260 -4.42 -12.00 0.65
N SER A 261 -4.34 -13.22 0.14
CA SER A 261 -3.64 -14.32 0.79
C SER A 261 -2.18 -14.47 0.37
N GLU A 262 -1.86 -14.03 -0.85
CA GLU A 262 -0.51 -14.01 -1.38
C GLU A 262 -0.39 -13.01 -2.54
N VAL A 263 0.75 -12.39 -2.70
CA VAL A 263 1.04 -11.48 -3.80
C VAL A 263 2.42 -11.74 -4.38
N THR A 264 2.52 -11.78 -5.71
CA THR A 264 3.81 -11.79 -6.41
C THR A 264 4.11 -10.37 -6.90
N MET A 265 5.27 -9.86 -6.50
CA MET A 265 5.71 -8.50 -6.79
C MET A 265 7.04 -8.51 -7.53
N LYS A 266 7.22 -7.58 -8.46
CA LYS A 266 8.53 -7.24 -9.01
C LYS A 266 9.40 -6.65 -7.90
N THR A 267 10.71 -6.89 -7.98
CA THR A 267 11.71 -6.22 -7.15
C THR A 267 12.50 -5.23 -8.00
N LEU A 268 13.08 -4.23 -7.37
CA LEU A 268 13.98 -3.30 -8.05
C LEU A 268 15.41 -3.48 -7.56
N ARG A 269 16.39 -3.06 -8.37
CA ARG A 269 17.80 -3.03 -7.97
C ARG A 269 17.97 -2.08 -6.77
N ASP A 270 18.72 -2.53 -5.77
CA ASP A 270 19.18 -1.64 -4.71
C ASP A 270 20.43 -0.88 -5.18
N TYR A 271 20.40 0.44 -5.02
CA TYR A 271 21.53 1.31 -5.30
C TYR A 271 22.28 1.52 -3.99
N PRO A 272 23.53 1.01 -3.86
CA PRO A 272 24.22 1.01 -2.59
C PRO A 272 24.67 2.40 -2.14
N TYR A 273 24.93 3.30 -3.08
CA TYR A 273 25.38 4.67 -2.75
C TYR A 273 24.21 5.63 -2.78
N ARG A 274 24.02 6.32 -1.67
CA ARG A 274 22.91 7.24 -1.45
C ARG A 274 23.46 8.55 -0.90
N ALA A 275 22.95 9.66 -1.39
CA ALA A 275 23.14 10.97 -0.83
C ALA A 275 21.79 11.63 -0.61
N SER A 276 21.62 12.25 0.56
CA SER A 276 20.43 13.04 0.88
C SER A 276 20.85 14.48 1.08
N ALA A 277 20.07 15.41 0.58
CA ALA A 277 20.28 16.83 0.76
C ALA A 277 18.97 17.50 1.21
N MET A 278 19.08 18.49 2.09
CA MET A 278 18.01 19.40 2.43
C MET A 278 18.34 20.76 1.84
N LEU A 279 17.49 21.24 0.94
CA LEU A 279 17.65 22.49 0.22
C LEU A 279 16.63 23.49 0.75
N TYR A 280 17.09 24.66 1.22
CA TYR A 280 16.24 25.70 1.77
C TYR A 280 16.02 26.82 0.77
N PHE A 281 14.78 27.30 0.67
CA PHE A 281 14.34 28.36 -0.20
C PHE A 281 13.61 29.42 0.58
N LEU A 282 13.76 30.68 0.18
CA LEU A 282 13.11 31.81 0.84
C LEU A 282 11.62 31.94 0.47
N SER A 283 11.17 31.18 -0.52
CA SER A 283 9.76 31.16 -0.89
C SER A 283 9.32 29.77 -1.39
N MET A 284 8.04 29.45 -1.18
CA MET A 284 7.41 28.25 -1.74
C MET A 284 7.46 28.21 -3.27
N ARG A 285 7.48 29.39 -3.91
CA ARG A 285 7.58 29.50 -5.37
C ARG A 285 8.91 28.98 -5.86
N GLU A 286 10.03 29.46 -5.28
CA GLU A 286 11.38 29.00 -5.65
C GLU A 286 11.54 27.49 -5.38
N ALA A 287 11.05 27.02 -4.23
CA ALA A 287 11.04 25.59 -3.91
C ALA A 287 10.26 24.77 -4.97
N SER A 288 9.08 25.26 -5.38
CA SER A 288 8.27 24.58 -6.41
C SER A 288 8.97 24.58 -7.78
N GLU A 289 9.61 25.68 -8.17
CA GLU A 289 10.39 25.77 -9.42
C GLU A 289 11.58 24.79 -9.38
N ALA A 290 12.25 24.66 -8.25
CA ALA A 290 13.32 23.66 -8.06
C ALA A 290 12.82 22.22 -8.17
N VAL A 291 11.65 21.88 -7.57
CA VAL A 291 11.04 20.56 -7.71
C VAL A 291 10.69 20.25 -9.16
N VAL A 292 10.15 21.24 -9.90
CA VAL A 292 9.84 21.06 -11.33
C VAL A 292 11.11 20.82 -12.14
N ALA A 293 12.20 21.52 -11.85
CA ALA A 293 13.49 21.31 -12.51
C ALA A 293 14.06 19.91 -12.19
N MET A 294 14.01 19.50 -10.90
CA MET A 294 14.47 18.17 -10.47
C MET A 294 13.64 17.04 -11.07
N LYS A 295 12.35 17.26 -11.37
CA LYS A 295 11.47 16.26 -11.97
C LYS A 295 12.03 15.74 -13.31
N GLY A 296 12.72 16.55 -14.08
CA GLY A 296 13.40 16.14 -15.32
C GLY A 296 14.60 15.20 -15.07
N LEU A 297 15.09 15.13 -13.83
CA LEU A 297 16.20 14.26 -13.39
C LEU A 297 15.70 13.04 -12.60
N MET A 298 14.40 12.96 -12.32
CA MET A 298 13.82 11.84 -11.58
C MET A 298 13.72 10.61 -12.47
N ALA A 299 13.88 9.43 -11.85
CA ALA A 299 13.72 8.16 -12.52
C ALA A 299 12.32 8.01 -13.14
N GLY A 300 12.26 7.77 -14.44
CA GLY A 300 11.07 7.34 -15.15
C GLY A 300 10.83 5.82 -15.03
N GLU A 301 9.83 5.32 -15.73
CA GLU A 301 9.53 3.87 -15.77
C GLU A 301 10.70 3.10 -16.44
N GLU A 302 11.35 3.70 -17.43
CA GLU A 302 12.50 3.15 -18.14
C GLU A 302 13.79 3.14 -17.31
N ASP A 303 13.81 3.93 -16.22
CA ASP A 303 14.96 4.11 -15.35
C ASP A 303 14.91 3.20 -14.10
N LEU A 304 13.87 2.39 -13.90
CA LEU A 304 13.72 1.55 -12.71
C LEU A 304 14.77 0.45 -12.61
N GLU A 305 15.36 0.05 -13.72
CA GLU A 305 16.42 -0.97 -13.83
C GLU A 305 17.67 -0.47 -14.57
N MET A 306 18.01 0.79 -14.44
CA MET A 306 19.07 1.43 -15.20
C MET A 306 20.46 0.88 -14.99
N SER A 307 21.29 1.11 -16.04
CA SER A 307 22.73 0.84 -16.08
C SER A 307 23.50 1.59 -14.97
N ALA A 308 24.67 1.01 -14.62
CA ALA A 308 25.50 1.35 -13.47
C ALA A 308 25.99 2.80 -13.36
N GLU A 309 25.81 3.64 -14.36
CA GLU A 309 26.60 4.87 -14.52
C GLU A 309 25.82 6.19 -14.30
N ARG A 310 24.53 6.15 -13.98
CA ARG A 310 23.73 7.37 -13.88
C ARG A 310 23.30 7.67 -12.45
N LEU A 311 23.53 8.90 -12.00
CA LEU A 311 22.93 9.46 -10.80
C LEU A 311 21.42 9.67 -11.05
N VAL A 312 20.59 9.15 -10.18
CA VAL A 312 19.14 9.27 -10.28
C VAL A 312 18.59 9.99 -9.04
N VAL A 313 17.83 11.06 -9.28
CA VAL A 313 17.03 11.67 -8.21
C VAL A 313 15.84 10.75 -7.94
N LYS A 314 15.78 10.18 -6.75
CA LYS A 314 14.72 9.25 -6.35
C LYS A 314 13.52 9.98 -5.75
N SER A 315 13.74 11.07 -5.04
CA SER A 315 12.67 11.77 -4.33
C SER A 315 12.94 13.26 -4.22
N ALA A 316 11.87 14.02 -4.12
CA ALA A 316 11.87 15.42 -3.71
C ALA A 316 10.57 15.69 -2.93
N GLU A 317 10.69 15.92 -1.63
CA GLU A 317 9.56 16.28 -0.76
C GLU A 317 9.73 17.70 -0.24
N MET A 318 8.65 18.48 -0.31
CA MET A 318 8.63 19.86 0.12
C MET A 318 8.09 19.96 1.57
N LEU A 319 8.78 20.69 2.39
CA LEU A 319 8.43 21.00 3.78
C LEU A 319 8.16 22.50 3.90
N ASP A 320 6.96 22.87 4.33
CA ASP A 320 6.65 24.27 4.64
C ASP A 320 7.22 24.71 6.01
N TYR A 321 7.14 26.01 6.31
CA TYR A 321 7.67 26.53 7.56
C TYR A 321 6.99 25.91 8.80
N LYS A 322 5.71 25.51 8.72
CA LYS A 322 5.02 24.88 9.84
C LYS A 322 5.59 23.50 10.16
N SER A 323 5.89 22.74 9.12
CA SER A 323 6.57 21.44 9.24
C SER A 323 7.97 21.61 9.83
N LEU A 324 8.75 22.58 9.34
CA LEU A 324 10.09 22.88 9.85
C LEU A 324 10.07 23.34 11.31
N SER A 325 9.10 24.20 11.67
CA SER A 325 8.97 24.67 13.06
C SER A 325 8.48 23.59 14.02
N ALA A 326 7.69 22.63 13.53
CA ALA A 326 7.14 21.56 14.37
C ALA A 326 8.15 20.48 14.75
N VAL A 327 9.27 20.39 14.01
CA VAL A 327 10.37 19.44 14.28
C VAL A 327 11.62 20.12 14.84
N ASP A 328 11.53 21.40 15.22
CA ASP A 328 12.64 22.20 15.71
C ASP A 328 13.88 22.13 14.78
N ASP A 329 13.65 22.24 13.47
CA ASP A 329 14.72 22.18 12.48
C ASP A 329 15.79 23.23 12.76
N PRO A 330 17.07 22.85 12.92
CA PRO A 330 18.12 23.77 13.38
C PRO A 330 18.41 24.89 12.39
N VAL A 331 18.28 24.66 11.07
CA VAL A 331 18.49 25.71 10.06
C VAL A 331 17.34 26.70 10.09
N PHE A 332 16.11 26.21 10.23
CA PHE A 332 14.92 27.05 10.39
C PHE A 332 15.02 27.90 11.65
N LEU A 333 15.41 27.32 12.78
CA LEU A 333 15.55 28.05 14.06
C LEU A 333 16.63 29.13 13.97
N GLN A 334 17.78 28.83 13.37
CA GLN A 334 18.84 29.81 13.18
C GLN A 334 18.39 30.94 12.24
N TYR A 335 17.80 30.61 11.09
CA TYR A 335 17.27 31.61 10.14
C TYR A 335 16.23 32.52 10.79
N ARG A 336 15.34 31.98 11.61
CA ARG A 336 14.37 32.76 12.38
C ARG A 336 15.04 33.73 13.32
N GLN A 337 16.06 33.28 14.07
CA GLN A 337 16.83 34.15 14.99
C GLN A 337 17.52 35.26 14.23
N ASP A 338 18.14 34.98 13.09
CA ASP A 338 18.86 35.94 12.28
C ASP A 338 17.92 37.00 11.67
N VAL A 339 16.71 36.59 11.25
CA VAL A 339 15.66 37.52 10.79
C VAL A 339 15.17 38.41 11.92
N ASP A 340 14.85 37.84 13.08
CA ASP A 340 14.38 38.60 14.24
C ASP A 340 15.45 39.55 14.81
N ALA A 341 16.72 39.19 14.63
CA ALA A 341 17.88 40.03 14.97
C ALA A 341 18.24 41.08 13.92
N GLY A 342 17.56 41.10 12.76
CA GLY A 342 17.84 42.02 11.64
C GLY A 342 19.16 41.75 10.92
N LEU A 343 19.69 40.54 11.02
CA LEU A 343 20.94 40.11 10.38
C LEU A 343 20.78 39.73 8.92
N ILE A 344 19.54 39.49 8.47
CA ILE A 344 19.22 39.11 7.11
C ILE A 344 18.75 40.34 6.32
N ALA A 345 19.51 40.71 5.31
CA ALA A 345 19.18 41.84 4.45
C ALA A 345 17.83 41.66 3.75
N ASN A 346 16.98 42.68 3.75
CA ASN A 346 15.64 42.69 3.15
C ASN A 346 14.64 41.70 3.74
N ALA A 347 14.89 41.14 4.92
CA ALA A 347 13.97 40.35 5.67
C ALA A 347 13.48 41.12 6.92
N GLY A 348 12.18 41.15 7.17
CA GLY A 348 11.54 41.73 8.34
C GLY A 348 11.01 40.67 9.30
N PRO A 349 10.58 41.06 10.52
CA PRO A 349 10.02 40.14 11.50
C PRO A 349 8.86 39.33 10.90
N GLY A 350 8.98 38.01 10.96
CA GLY A 350 7.97 37.08 10.42
C GLY A 350 8.21 36.57 8.99
N ASP A 351 9.22 37.06 8.27
CA ASP A 351 9.54 36.61 6.90
C ASP A 351 10.02 35.16 6.85
N TYR A 352 10.50 34.62 7.96
CA TYR A 352 10.81 33.18 8.12
C TYR A 352 9.59 32.26 7.85
N ARG A 353 8.34 32.79 7.84
CA ARG A 353 7.14 32.03 7.50
C ARG A 353 7.06 31.62 6.03
N HIS A 354 7.93 32.15 5.20
CA HIS A 354 8.05 31.78 3.79
C HIS A 354 9.13 30.74 3.52
N LEU A 355 9.97 30.44 4.54
CA LEU A 355 11.01 29.44 4.40
C LEU A 355 10.41 28.07 4.07
N THR A 356 10.92 27.47 3.03
CA THR A 356 10.49 26.16 2.55
C THR A 356 11.73 25.31 2.30
N ALA A 357 11.71 24.06 2.69
CA ALA A 357 12.79 23.13 2.40
C ALA A 357 12.34 22.02 1.46
N ILE A 358 13.27 21.46 0.71
CA ILE A 358 13.10 20.24 -0.08
C ILE A 358 14.08 19.22 0.43
N ILE A 359 13.57 18.05 0.84
CA ILE A 359 14.39 16.86 1.06
C ILE A 359 14.49 16.13 -0.25
N THR A 360 15.70 15.89 -0.73
CA THR A 360 15.93 15.10 -1.95
C THR A 360 16.88 13.96 -1.63
N GLU A 361 16.66 12.81 -2.28
CA GLU A 361 17.54 11.66 -2.21
C GLU A 361 18.01 11.30 -3.62
N THR A 362 19.30 11.16 -3.79
CA THR A 362 19.94 10.68 -5.00
C THR A 362 20.57 9.32 -4.76
N LYS A 363 20.57 8.45 -5.75
CA LYS A 363 21.15 7.11 -5.67
C LYS A 363 21.99 6.82 -6.91
N THR A 364 23.09 6.09 -6.72
CA THR A 364 23.95 5.62 -7.81
C THR A 364 24.57 4.26 -7.48
N ILE A 365 25.10 3.57 -8.49
CA ILE A 365 25.84 2.32 -8.34
C ILE A 365 27.35 2.61 -8.28
N THR A 366 27.79 3.75 -8.76
CA THR A 366 29.20 4.15 -8.79
C THR A 366 29.52 5.15 -7.67
N HIS A 367 30.76 5.15 -7.22
CA HIS A 367 31.26 6.01 -6.14
C HIS A 367 31.63 7.43 -6.64
N GLU A 368 31.52 7.69 -7.95
CA GLU A 368 31.87 8.96 -8.58
C GLU A 368 30.71 9.96 -8.63
#